data_51cd48ac20d3e225b68994e7b5f162eb
#
_entry.id   51cd48ac20d3e225b68994e7b5f162eb
#
_cell.length_a   1.000
_cell.length_b   1.000
_cell.length_c   1.000
_cell.angle_alpha   90.00
_cell.angle_beta   90.00
_cell.angle_gamma   90.00
#
_symmetry.space_group_name_H-M   'P 1'
#
loop_
_entity.id
_entity.type
_entity.pdbx_description
1 polymer ?
#
loop_
_entity_poly.entity_id
_entity_poly.type
_entity_poly.pdbx_seq_one_letter_code
_entity_poly.pdbx_strand_id
1 'polypeptide(L)'
;MSKAFNATPLFDAHKAFVRLPMGMAMLDEYPDSKQFVHRICETIPDAREDFLHTQAFLKSYSRKSEATYRGYRNEVERLLLWAWTVANKSVIQLKRPDLEAYFDFVHGPAPAWVGISVQDRFKIIGGESRQNKNWRPFAAKIAKEDRAEALSEGHSVETSRDGH
;
A
#
# COMPACT_ATOMS: atom_id res chain seq x y z
N MET A 1 -20.47 -4.77 10.98
CA MET A 1 -19.23 -4.42 11.68
C MET A 1 -18.13 -4.19 10.65
N SER A 2 -17.55 -3.00 10.61
CA SER A 2 -16.48 -2.71 9.69
C SER A 2 -15.21 -3.43 10.18
N LYS A 3 -14.52 -4.09 9.26
CA LYS A 3 -13.25 -4.70 9.59
C LYS A 3 -12.18 -3.61 9.66
N ALA A 4 -11.33 -3.67 10.66
CA ALA A 4 -10.17 -2.81 10.73
C ALA A 4 -9.26 -3.09 9.52
N PHE A 5 -8.52 -2.07 9.10
CA PHE A 5 -7.51 -2.27 8.06
C PHE A 5 -6.38 -3.13 8.66
N ASN A 6 -6.10 -4.24 8.02
CA ASN A 6 -5.16 -5.24 8.54
C ASN A 6 -3.95 -5.49 7.64
N ALA A 7 -3.67 -4.56 6.75
CA ALA A 7 -2.52 -4.69 5.86
C ALA A 7 -1.42 -3.70 6.26
N THR A 8 -0.21 -3.96 5.77
CA THR A 8 0.99 -3.19 6.06
C THR A 8 1.55 -2.65 4.75
N PRO A 9 2.08 -1.42 4.70
CA PRO A 9 2.76 -0.97 3.50
C PRO A 9 3.97 -1.84 3.21
N LEU A 10 4.27 -2.05 1.94
CA LEU A 10 5.30 -2.99 1.50
C LEU A 10 6.54 -2.32 0.94
N PHE A 11 6.38 -1.17 0.30
CA PHE A 11 7.47 -0.52 -0.43
C PHE A 11 7.60 0.94 0.00
N ASP A 12 8.80 1.29 0.47
CA ASP A 12 9.09 2.61 0.97
C ASP A 12 9.17 3.65 -0.16
N ALA A 13 9.42 4.91 0.22
CA ALA A 13 9.62 5.99 -0.72
C ALA A 13 10.82 5.68 -1.62
N HIS A 14 10.84 6.30 -2.79
CA HIS A 14 11.87 6.09 -3.80
C HIS A 14 13.30 6.18 -3.25
N LYS A 15 13.57 7.22 -2.47
CA LYS A 15 14.91 7.46 -1.92
C LYS A 15 15.42 6.29 -1.08
N ALA A 16 14.53 5.68 -0.29
CA ALA A 16 14.89 4.51 0.52
C ALA A 16 14.94 3.24 -0.35
N PHE A 17 13.93 3.07 -1.19
CA PHE A 17 13.80 1.86 -2.01
C PHE A 17 15.04 1.59 -2.87
N VAL A 18 15.60 2.63 -3.51
CA VAL A 18 16.74 2.44 -4.41
C VAL A 18 18.00 1.96 -3.71
N ARG A 19 18.09 2.13 -2.39
CA ARG A 19 19.23 1.71 -1.59
C ARG A 19 19.08 0.33 -0.99
N LEU A 20 17.88 -0.22 -1.00
CA LEU A 20 17.59 -1.49 -0.32
C LEU A 20 18.07 -2.69 -1.15
N PRO A 21 18.44 -3.79 -0.48
CA PRO A 21 18.81 -5.00 -1.20
C PRO A 21 17.59 -5.61 -1.88
N MET A 22 17.83 -6.33 -2.97
CA MET A 22 16.79 -7.09 -3.65
C MET A 22 16.49 -8.39 -2.88
N GLY A 23 15.30 -8.94 -3.12
CA GLY A 23 14.88 -10.18 -2.49
C GLY A 23 14.17 -9.93 -1.17
N MET A 24 13.95 -11.00 -0.43
CA MET A 24 13.24 -10.92 0.85
C MET A 24 14.04 -10.13 1.90
N ALA A 25 15.36 -10.00 1.73
CA ALA A 25 16.20 -9.22 2.62
C ALA A 25 15.82 -7.75 2.69
N MET A 26 15.11 -7.23 1.67
CA MET A 26 14.59 -5.86 1.72
C MET A 26 13.74 -5.62 2.97
N LEU A 27 13.01 -6.63 3.40
CA LEU A 27 12.09 -6.53 4.53
C LEU A 27 12.80 -6.53 5.88
N ASP A 28 14.09 -6.82 5.92
CA ASP A 28 14.82 -6.89 7.20
C ASP A 28 14.83 -5.55 7.95
N GLU A 29 14.74 -4.43 7.23
CA GLU A 29 14.68 -3.11 7.85
C GLU A 29 13.26 -2.67 8.20
N TYR A 30 12.26 -3.51 7.90
CA TYR A 30 10.84 -3.19 8.05
C TYR A 30 10.14 -4.31 8.82
N PRO A 31 10.31 -4.37 10.15
CA PRO A 31 9.82 -5.51 10.92
C PRO A 31 8.32 -5.76 10.81
N ASP A 32 7.51 -4.71 10.73
CA ASP A 32 6.06 -4.88 10.59
C ASP A 32 5.69 -5.47 9.23
N SER A 33 6.31 -4.97 8.17
CA SER A 33 6.08 -5.47 6.80
C SER A 33 6.58 -6.91 6.67
N LYS A 34 7.73 -7.20 7.26
CA LYS A 34 8.30 -8.55 7.26
C LYS A 34 7.34 -9.54 7.93
N GLN A 35 6.84 -9.19 9.09
CA GLN A 35 5.89 -10.04 9.81
C GLN A 35 4.59 -10.23 9.00
N PHE A 36 4.09 -9.18 8.40
CA PHE A 36 2.89 -9.24 7.58
C PHE A 36 3.07 -10.20 6.39
N VAL A 37 4.16 -10.03 5.63
CA VAL A 37 4.43 -10.89 4.47
C VAL A 37 4.59 -12.35 4.90
N HIS A 38 5.27 -12.60 6.02
CA HIS A 38 5.42 -13.96 6.55
C HIS A 38 4.07 -14.59 6.86
N ARG A 39 3.16 -13.85 7.50
CA ARG A 39 1.82 -14.36 7.81
C ARG A 39 1.04 -14.68 6.53
N ILE A 40 1.13 -13.79 5.54
CA ILE A 40 0.45 -14.01 4.26
C ILE A 40 0.99 -15.29 3.59
N CYS A 41 2.30 -15.49 3.61
CA CYS A 41 2.92 -16.67 2.99
C CYS A 41 2.52 -17.99 3.66
N GLU A 42 2.12 -17.96 4.92
CA GLU A 42 1.64 -19.17 5.62
C GLU A 42 0.35 -19.71 4.98
N THR A 43 -0.51 -18.83 4.52
CA THR A 43 -1.79 -19.25 3.89
C THR A 43 -1.76 -19.13 2.37
N ILE A 44 -0.90 -18.30 1.84
CA ILE A 44 -0.74 -18.07 0.39
C ILE A 44 0.74 -18.21 0.06
N PRO A 45 1.26 -19.44 -0.13
CA PRO A 45 2.70 -19.64 -0.36
C PRO A 45 3.25 -18.85 -1.55
N ASP A 46 2.46 -18.69 -2.61
CA ASP A 46 2.89 -17.96 -3.81
C ASP A 46 2.99 -16.45 -3.59
N ALA A 47 2.54 -15.95 -2.45
CA ALA A 47 2.68 -14.53 -2.12
C ALA A 47 4.15 -14.09 -2.08
N ARG A 48 5.04 -15.01 -1.73
CA ARG A 48 6.47 -14.73 -1.76
C ARG A 48 6.93 -14.33 -3.17
N GLU A 49 6.51 -15.09 -4.15
CA GLU A 49 6.84 -14.79 -5.56
C GLU A 49 6.14 -13.52 -6.03
N ASP A 50 4.91 -13.28 -5.60
CA ASP A 50 4.21 -12.03 -5.88
C ASP A 50 5.03 -10.83 -5.40
N PHE A 51 5.53 -10.90 -4.19
CA PHE A 51 6.35 -9.84 -3.61
C PHE A 51 7.64 -9.64 -4.41
N LEU A 52 8.34 -10.72 -4.71
CA LEU A 52 9.61 -10.65 -5.44
C LEU A 52 9.45 -10.12 -6.85
N HIS A 53 8.41 -10.55 -7.57
CA HIS A 53 8.14 -10.04 -8.92
C HIS A 53 7.75 -8.57 -8.90
N THR A 54 6.96 -8.16 -7.92
CA THR A 54 6.57 -6.75 -7.78
C THR A 54 7.78 -5.89 -7.45
N GLN A 55 8.65 -6.36 -6.57
CA GLN A 55 9.89 -5.68 -6.24
C GLN A 55 10.76 -5.48 -7.48
N ALA A 56 10.93 -6.53 -8.29
CA ALA A 56 11.71 -6.47 -9.52
C ALA A 56 11.10 -5.50 -10.53
N PHE A 57 9.77 -5.51 -10.66
CA PHE A 57 9.06 -4.56 -11.51
C PHE A 57 9.35 -3.11 -11.08
N LEU A 58 9.19 -2.83 -9.78
CA LEU A 58 9.44 -1.49 -9.25
C LEU A 58 10.91 -1.08 -9.41
N LYS A 59 11.82 -2.03 -9.24
CA LYS A 59 13.26 -1.76 -9.40
C LYS A 59 13.57 -1.31 -10.82
N SER A 60 12.93 -1.90 -11.82
CA SER A 60 13.16 -1.54 -13.22
C SER A 60 12.70 -0.11 -13.52
N TYR A 61 11.71 0.40 -12.78
CA TYR A 61 11.21 1.77 -12.96
C TYR A 61 11.83 2.79 -12.00
N SER A 62 12.59 2.34 -11.02
CA SER A 62 13.18 3.22 -10.01
C SER A 62 14.24 4.17 -10.58
N ARG A 63 14.77 3.85 -11.75
CA ARG A 63 15.77 4.67 -12.43
C ARG A 63 15.19 5.85 -13.19
N LYS A 64 13.87 5.87 -13.40
CA LYS A 64 13.24 6.91 -14.24
C LYS A 64 13.04 8.19 -13.43
N SER A 65 12.02 8.22 -12.61
CA SER A 65 11.79 9.38 -11.75
C SER A 65 11.09 8.94 -10.49
N GLU A 66 11.19 9.77 -9.46
CA GLU A 66 10.49 9.53 -8.21
C GLU A 66 8.97 9.48 -8.44
N ALA A 67 8.45 10.37 -9.28
CA ALA A 67 7.02 10.40 -9.58
C ALA A 67 6.55 9.13 -10.29
N THR A 68 7.34 8.63 -11.27
CA THR A 68 7.01 7.40 -11.99
C THR A 68 7.03 6.21 -11.02
N TYR A 69 8.06 6.10 -10.20
CA TYR A 69 8.15 5.05 -9.20
C TYR A 69 6.93 5.08 -8.26
N ARG A 70 6.63 6.27 -7.72
CA ARG A 70 5.54 6.44 -6.76
C ARG A 70 4.20 6.02 -7.35
N GLY A 71 3.94 6.39 -8.59
CA GLY A 71 2.70 6.01 -9.27
C GLY A 71 2.56 4.49 -9.40
N TYR A 72 3.58 3.83 -9.92
CA TYR A 72 3.57 2.37 -10.05
C TYR A 72 3.52 1.68 -8.70
N ARG A 73 4.30 2.15 -7.73
CA ARG A 73 4.30 1.58 -6.38
C ARG A 73 2.88 1.57 -5.79
N ASN A 74 2.20 2.70 -5.87
CA ASN A 74 0.85 2.81 -5.31
C ASN A 74 -0.11 1.81 -5.95
N GLU A 75 -0.05 1.67 -7.27
CA GLU A 75 -0.94 0.76 -7.99
C GLU A 75 -0.66 -0.71 -7.70
N VAL A 76 0.60 -1.13 -7.80
CA VAL A 76 0.94 -2.54 -7.60
C VAL A 76 0.80 -2.96 -6.13
N GLU A 77 1.10 -2.07 -5.22
CA GLU A 77 0.94 -2.36 -3.79
C GLU A 77 -0.54 -2.57 -3.44
N ARG A 78 -1.42 -1.71 -3.96
CA ARG A 78 -2.86 -1.87 -3.76
C ARG A 78 -3.35 -3.22 -4.26
N LEU A 79 -2.89 -3.62 -5.44
CA LEU A 79 -3.28 -4.91 -6.00
C LEU A 79 -2.79 -6.07 -5.14
N LEU A 80 -1.54 -6.04 -4.69
CA LEU A 80 -1.00 -7.08 -3.82
C LEU A 80 -1.81 -7.18 -2.53
N LEU A 81 -2.01 -6.07 -1.86
CA LEU A 81 -2.72 -6.05 -0.58
C LEU A 81 -4.15 -6.53 -0.75
N TRP A 82 -4.84 -6.10 -1.81
CA TRP A 82 -6.19 -6.57 -2.09
C TRP A 82 -6.24 -8.07 -2.38
N ALA A 83 -5.34 -8.54 -3.24
CA ALA A 83 -5.31 -9.97 -3.59
C ALA A 83 -5.09 -10.83 -2.35
N TRP A 84 -4.14 -10.44 -1.51
CA TRP A 84 -3.78 -11.24 -0.33
C TRP A 84 -4.81 -11.17 0.80
N THR A 85 -5.42 -10.02 1.04
CA THR A 85 -6.26 -9.81 2.22
C THR A 85 -7.76 -9.81 1.94
N VAL A 86 -8.18 -9.52 0.72
CA VAL A 86 -9.59 -9.52 0.33
C VAL A 86 -9.92 -10.74 -0.51
N ALA A 87 -9.19 -10.96 -1.59
CA ALA A 87 -9.42 -12.12 -2.46
C ALA A 87 -8.84 -13.42 -1.88
N ASN A 88 -7.87 -13.30 -0.96
CA ASN A 88 -7.16 -14.43 -0.35
C ASN A 88 -6.48 -15.31 -1.40
N LYS A 89 -5.85 -14.67 -2.36
CA LYS A 89 -5.19 -15.33 -3.49
C LYS A 89 -3.85 -14.69 -3.77
N SER A 90 -2.95 -15.48 -4.36
CA SER A 90 -1.77 -14.94 -5.03
C SER A 90 -2.23 -14.22 -6.31
N VAL A 91 -1.45 -13.23 -6.73
CA VAL A 91 -1.72 -12.49 -7.96
C VAL A 91 -1.76 -13.43 -9.17
N ILE A 92 -0.94 -14.48 -9.17
CA ILE A 92 -0.93 -15.45 -10.29
C ILE A 92 -2.19 -16.30 -10.34
N GLN A 93 -2.99 -16.32 -9.28
CA GLN A 93 -4.24 -17.06 -9.22
C GLN A 93 -5.45 -16.20 -9.61
N LEU A 94 -5.26 -14.90 -9.85
CA LEU A 94 -6.35 -14.02 -10.20
C LEU A 94 -6.87 -14.34 -11.60
N LYS A 95 -8.19 -14.42 -11.70
CA LYS A 95 -8.89 -14.67 -12.94
C LYS A 95 -9.71 -13.44 -13.30
N ARG A 96 -10.33 -13.45 -14.46
CA ARG A 96 -11.12 -12.30 -14.93
C ARG A 96 -12.15 -11.82 -13.92
N PRO A 97 -12.95 -12.70 -13.27
CA PRO A 97 -13.91 -12.21 -12.25
C PRO A 97 -13.22 -11.51 -11.08
N ASP A 98 -12.04 -11.99 -10.68
CA ASP A 98 -11.27 -11.35 -9.62
C ASP A 98 -10.82 -9.95 -10.02
N LEU A 99 -10.36 -9.79 -11.26
CA LEU A 99 -9.92 -8.49 -11.77
C LEU A 99 -11.10 -7.51 -11.87
N GLU A 100 -12.26 -7.99 -12.27
CA GLU A 100 -13.46 -7.17 -12.31
C GLU A 100 -13.82 -6.71 -10.88
N ALA A 101 -13.74 -7.62 -9.91
CA ALA A 101 -13.98 -7.28 -8.51
C ALA A 101 -12.95 -6.27 -8.00
N TYR A 102 -11.70 -6.40 -8.41
CA TYR A 102 -10.66 -5.45 -8.03
C TYR A 102 -10.95 -4.05 -8.59
N PHE A 103 -11.34 -3.95 -9.86
CA PHE A 103 -11.66 -2.66 -10.45
C PHE A 103 -12.86 -2.01 -9.77
N ASP A 104 -13.87 -2.80 -9.41
CA ASP A 104 -15.00 -2.29 -8.64
C ASP A 104 -14.53 -1.78 -7.27
N PHE A 105 -13.64 -2.52 -6.62
CA PHE A 105 -13.08 -2.13 -5.32
C PHE A 105 -12.31 -0.81 -5.42
N VAL A 106 -11.52 -0.62 -6.47
CA VAL A 106 -10.74 0.61 -6.66
C VAL A 106 -11.65 1.82 -6.83
N HIS A 107 -12.81 1.64 -7.47
CA HIS A 107 -13.78 2.72 -7.66
C HIS A 107 -14.59 3.02 -6.40
N GLY A 108 -14.70 2.08 -5.48
CA GLY A 108 -15.39 2.25 -4.22
C GLY A 108 -14.73 1.43 -3.12
N PRO A 109 -13.53 1.82 -2.68
CA PRO A 109 -12.80 1.03 -1.68
C PRO A 109 -13.55 0.96 -0.36
N ALA A 110 -13.31 -0.12 0.38
CA ALA A 110 -13.85 -0.24 1.73
C ALA A 110 -13.38 0.96 2.57
N PRO A 111 -14.23 1.55 3.41
CA PRO A 111 -13.86 2.74 4.18
C PRO A 111 -12.60 2.58 5.01
N ALA A 112 -12.32 1.38 5.52
CA ALA A 112 -11.12 1.11 6.30
C ALA A 112 -9.83 1.24 5.48
N TRP A 113 -9.92 1.22 4.15
CA TRP A 113 -8.79 1.35 3.23
C TRP A 113 -8.50 2.80 2.81
N VAL A 114 -9.34 3.73 3.25
CA VAL A 114 -9.27 5.13 2.83
C VAL A 114 -8.87 6.00 4.01
N GLY A 115 -7.74 6.70 3.87
CA GLY A 115 -7.31 7.70 4.85
C GLY A 115 -7.85 9.06 4.49
N ILE A 116 -8.00 9.93 5.49
CA ILE A 116 -8.49 11.30 5.29
C ILE A 116 -7.38 12.21 4.78
N SER A 117 -6.13 11.79 4.85
CA SER A 117 -4.98 12.56 4.34
C SER A 117 -3.90 11.62 3.84
N VAL A 118 -3.00 12.16 3.04
CA VAL A 118 -1.81 11.44 2.61
C VAL A 118 -0.87 11.32 3.80
N GLN A 119 -0.39 10.11 4.08
CA GLN A 119 0.50 9.83 5.19
C GLN A 119 1.76 9.13 4.71
N ASP A 120 2.84 9.31 5.45
CA ASP A 120 4.04 8.51 5.23
C ASP A 120 3.74 7.05 5.56
N ARG A 121 4.38 6.15 4.85
CA ARG A 121 4.20 4.70 5.08
C ARG A 121 4.86 4.24 6.36
N PHE A 122 6.02 4.81 6.67
CA PHE A 122 6.84 4.35 7.78
C PHE A 122 7.30 5.52 8.64
N LYS A 123 7.54 5.22 9.91
CA LYS A 123 8.15 6.14 10.87
C LYS A 123 9.35 5.46 11.49
N ILE A 124 10.40 6.22 11.76
CA ILE A 124 11.58 5.68 12.44
C ILE A 124 11.31 5.71 13.94
N ILE A 125 11.28 4.56 14.57
CA ILE A 125 11.06 4.40 16.00
C ILE A 125 12.13 3.43 16.52
N GLY A 126 12.96 3.89 17.44
CA GLY A 126 14.02 3.07 17.99
C GLY A 126 15.03 2.59 16.94
N GLY A 127 15.26 3.40 15.90
CA GLY A 127 16.18 3.04 14.81
C GLY A 127 15.59 2.12 13.76
N GLU A 128 14.32 1.74 13.89
CA GLU A 128 13.67 0.85 12.94
C GLU A 128 12.58 1.57 12.16
N SER A 129 12.38 1.16 10.90
CA SER A 129 11.28 1.66 10.07
C SER A 129 10.00 0.92 10.44
N ARG A 130 9.20 1.53 11.28
CA ARG A 130 7.95 0.96 11.76
C ARG A 130 6.78 1.47 10.94
N GLN A 131 5.74 0.65 10.81
CA GLN A 131 4.53 1.02 10.09
C GLN A 131 3.90 2.28 10.70
N ASN A 132 3.56 3.24 9.85
CA ASN A 132 2.71 4.35 10.27
C ASN A 132 1.26 3.85 10.28
N LYS A 133 0.69 3.73 11.46
CA LYS A 133 -0.66 3.17 11.64
C LYS A 133 -1.76 4.03 11.02
N ASN A 134 -1.45 5.27 10.68
CA ASN A 134 -2.41 6.17 10.02
C ASN A 134 -2.38 6.05 8.50
N TRP A 135 -1.38 5.36 7.94
CA TRP A 135 -1.31 5.17 6.50
C TRP A 135 -2.41 4.24 5.99
N ARG A 136 -2.97 4.59 4.84
CA ARG A 136 -3.95 3.76 4.11
C ARG A 136 -3.60 3.74 2.63
N PRO A 137 -3.98 2.68 1.90
CA PRO A 137 -3.69 2.60 0.45
C PRO A 137 -4.35 3.68 -0.40
N PHE A 138 -5.46 4.21 0.06
CA PHE A 138 -6.18 5.28 -0.64
C PHE A 138 -6.26 6.51 0.24
N ALA A 139 -6.19 7.69 -0.37
CA ALA A 139 -6.47 8.95 0.33
C ALA A 139 -7.75 9.55 -0.24
N ALA A 140 -8.61 10.03 0.64
CA ALA A 140 -9.86 10.63 0.22
C ALA A 140 -9.60 11.93 -0.54
N LYS A 141 -10.37 12.16 -1.61
CA LYS A 141 -10.42 13.44 -2.28
C LYS A 141 -11.61 14.20 -1.70
N ILE A 142 -11.32 15.35 -1.13
CA ILE A 142 -12.33 16.17 -0.50
C ILE A 142 -12.36 17.52 -1.19
N ALA A 143 -13.56 17.96 -1.58
CA ALA A 143 -13.75 19.28 -2.18
C ALA A 143 -13.34 20.36 -1.18
N LYS A 144 -12.97 21.55 -1.68
CA LYS A 144 -12.46 22.62 -0.85
C LYS A 144 -13.46 23.02 0.25
N GLU A 145 -14.73 23.06 -0.09
CA GLU A 145 -15.82 23.39 0.85
C GLU A 145 -15.93 22.32 1.95
N ASP A 146 -15.91 21.07 1.54
CA ASP A 146 -16.00 19.93 2.47
C ASP A 146 -14.77 19.86 3.37
N ARG A 147 -13.61 20.28 2.84
CA ARG A 147 -12.39 20.31 3.64
C ARG A 147 -12.52 21.31 4.79
N ALA A 148 -13.09 22.47 4.53
CA ALA A 148 -13.31 23.46 5.58
C ALA A 148 -14.25 22.93 6.66
N GLU A 149 -15.32 22.23 6.26
CA GLU A 149 -16.26 21.60 7.17
C GLU A 149 -15.57 20.51 8.01
N ALA A 150 -14.78 19.66 7.37
CA ALA A 150 -14.06 18.60 8.06
C ALA A 150 -13.07 19.16 9.08
N LEU A 151 -12.41 20.28 8.77
CA LEU A 151 -11.51 20.95 9.72
C LEU A 151 -12.26 21.51 10.90
N SER A 152 -13.46 22.05 10.67
CA SER A 152 -14.29 22.59 11.75
C SER A 152 -14.78 21.48 12.70
N GLU A 153 -14.82 20.24 12.24
CA GLU A 153 -15.16 19.06 13.04
C GLU A 153 -13.94 18.46 13.73
N GLY A 154 -12.77 19.10 13.61
CA GLY A 154 -11.55 18.61 14.23
C GLY A 154 -10.77 17.59 13.43
N HIS A 155 -11.09 17.40 12.17
CA HIS A 155 -10.38 16.47 11.30
C HIS A 155 -9.22 17.18 10.61
N SER A 156 -8.05 16.51 10.56
CA SER A 156 -6.93 16.95 9.75
C SER A 156 -7.10 16.36 8.37
N VAL A 157 -7.27 17.21 7.36
CA VAL A 157 -7.57 16.75 6.01
C VAL A 157 -6.57 17.33 5.01
N GLU A 158 -5.96 16.45 4.25
CA GLU A 158 -5.20 16.83 3.06
C GLU A 158 -5.84 16.17 1.86
N THR A 159 -6.05 16.94 0.79
CA THR A 159 -6.56 16.39 -0.44
C THR A 159 -5.41 15.96 -1.32
N SER A 160 -5.43 14.71 -1.75
CA SER A 160 -4.50 14.23 -2.75
C SER A 160 -5.02 14.65 -4.12
N ARG A 161 -4.28 15.49 -4.82
CA ARG A 161 -4.64 15.90 -6.17
C ARG A 161 -4.29 14.84 -7.18
N ASP A 162 -3.31 14.02 -6.86
CA ASP A 162 -2.76 13.00 -7.73
C ASP A 162 -3.09 11.61 -7.23
N GLY A 163 -4.10 11.47 -6.41
CA GLY A 163 -4.48 10.22 -5.78
C GLY A 163 -5.28 9.30 -6.68
N HIS A 164 -5.11 9.43 -7.97
CA HIS A 164 -5.77 8.54 -8.93
C HIS A 164 -4.80 7.73 -9.68
#